data_f72342f61a24bc6290f4b25e6f8f7729
#
_entry.id   f72342f61a24bc6290f4b25e6f8f7729
#
_cell.length_a   1.000
_cell.length_b   1.000
_cell.length_c   1.000
_cell.angle_alpha   90.00
_cell.angle_beta   90.00
_cell.angle_gamma   90.00
#
_symmetry.space_group_name_H-M   'P 1'
#
loop_
_entity.id
_entity.type
_entity.pdbx_description
1 polymer ?
#
loop_
_entity_poly.entity_id
_entity_poly.type
_entity_poly.pdbx_seq_one_letter_code
_entity_poly.pdbx_strand_id
1 'polypeptide(L)'
;MLVSGSFYKVVTDDTRKETEAQMRELSKQSISSIAQKLHADAICLHSISETVGNSTMELNTKKLQQYLDRKRGIYGFGDIVVVDLDGKPMSAIGTKLPNMKEQHFYNLALQGKVVLHNGLSLEQTNDHLVRIAQSMRRNGKTIAVLYGVYMPSQLQSMLKENLFDNSATT
;
A
#
# COMPACT_ATOMS: atom_id res chain seq x y z
N MET A 1 -16.19 4.72 -5.97
CA MET A 1 -16.56 3.51 -6.71
C MET A 1 -15.63 3.20 -7.87
N LEU A 2 -15.15 4.18 -8.62
CA LEU A 2 -14.09 3.98 -9.62
C LEU A 2 -12.76 3.49 -8.99
N VAL A 3 -12.49 3.85 -7.75
CA VAL A 3 -11.31 3.40 -7.00
C VAL A 3 -11.37 1.91 -6.67
N SER A 4 -12.54 1.34 -6.36
CA SER A 4 -12.65 -0.08 -6.05
C SER A 4 -12.48 -0.97 -7.29
N GLY A 5 -12.96 -0.57 -8.48
CA GLY A 5 -12.76 -1.30 -9.73
C GLY A 5 -11.30 -1.34 -10.17
N SER A 6 -10.53 -0.24 -9.96
CA SER A 6 -9.09 -0.20 -10.22
C SER A 6 -8.29 -0.93 -9.15
N PHE A 7 -8.77 -0.92 -7.90
CA PHE A 7 -8.15 -1.49 -6.72
C PHE A 7 -8.01 -3.02 -6.83
N TYR A 8 -9.03 -3.69 -7.37
CA TYR A 8 -9.05 -5.15 -7.49
C TYR A 8 -8.40 -5.69 -8.77
N LYS A 9 -8.09 -4.83 -9.75
CA LYS A 9 -7.51 -5.27 -11.04
C LYS A 9 -6.04 -5.68 -10.96
N VAL A 10 -5.36 -5.46 -9.84
CA VAL A 10 -3.91 -5.59 -9.75
C VAL A 10 -3.46 -6.65 -8.75
N VAL A 11 -4.38 -7.45 -8.23
CA VAL A 11 -4.02 -8.64 -7.46
C VAL A 11 -3.50 -9.68 -8.46
N THR A 12 -2.25 -10.10 -8.30
CA THR A 12 -1.60 -11.06 -9.21
C THR A 12 -2.33 -12.40 -9.20
N ASP A 13 -2.50 -13.01 -10.38
CA ASP A 13 -3.32 -14.21 -10.56
C ASP A 13 -2.86 -15.40 -9.69
N ASP A 14 -1.56 -15.54 -9.41
CA ASP A 14 -1.03 -16.68 -8.65
C ASP A 14 -1.42 -16.67 -7.17
N THR A 15 -1.52 -15.47 -6.58
CA THR A 15 -1.99 -15.30 -5.19
C THR A 15 -3.49 -15.12 -5.11
N ARG A 16 -4.15 -14.80 -6.22
CA ARG A 16 -5.58 -14.56 -6.27
C ARG A 16 -6.39 -15.81 -5.94
N LYS A 17 -6.01 -16.97 -6.50
CA LYS A 17 -6.72 -18.24 -6.23
C LYS A 17 -6.58 -18.69 -4.79
N GLU A 18 -5.39 -18.61 -4.21
CA GLU A 18 -5.18 -18.91 -2.80
C GLU A 18 -5.89 -17.90 -1.90
N THR A 19 -5.82 -16.63 -2.21
CA THR A 19 -6.49 -15.57 -1.48
C THR A 19 -8.00 -15.72 -1.57
N GLU A 20 -8.55 -16.04 -2.74
CA GLU A 20 -9.99 -16.29 -2.92
C GLU A 20 -10.45 -17.54 -2.15
N ALA A 21 -9.66 -18.63 -2.16
CA ALA A 21 -9.98 -19.83 -1.40
C ALA A 21 -9.96 -19.58 0.10
N GLN A 22 -8.96 -18.86 0.61
CA GLN A 22 -8.88 -18.45 2.01
C GLN A 22 -10.00 -17.48 2.39
N MET A 23 -10.32 -16.54 1.52
CA MET A 23 -11.41 -15.59 1.74
C MET A 23 -12.80 -16.23 1.70
N ARG A 24 -12.99 -17.33 0.97
CA ARG A 24 -14.25 -18.08 0.99
C ARG A 24 -14.53 -18.77 2.31
N GLU A 25 -13.49 -19.14 3.04
CA GLU A 25 -13.59 -19.69 4.40
C GLU A 25 -13.93 -18.62 5.43
N LEU A 26 -13.64 -17.35 5.12
CA LEU A 26 -14.02 -16.22 5.96
C LEU A 26 -15.47 -15.82 5.66
N SER A 27 -16.18 -15.35 6.70
CA SER A 27 -17.51 -14.80 6.48
C SER A 27 -17.46 -13.61 5.52
N LYS A 28 -18.53 -13.40 4.75
CA LYS A 28 -18.63 -12.25 3.83
C LYS A 28 -18.41 -10.90 4.54
N GLN A 29 -18.76 -10.82 5.82
CA GLN A 29 -18.57 -9.64 6.65
C GLN A 29 -17.08 -9.35 6.91
N SER A 30 -16.29 -10.38 7.18
CA SER A 30 -14.83 -10.22 7.37
C SER A 30 -14.14 -9.71 6.11
N ILE A 31 -14.52 -10.23 4.95
CA ILE A 31 -14.01 -9.75 3.65
C ILE A 31 -14.37 -8.29 3.44
N SER A 32 -15.61 -7.91 3.72
CA SER A 32 -16.09 -6.53 3.60
C SER A 32 -15.30 -5.58 4.52
N SER A 33 -15.07 -5.98 5.77
CA SER A 33 -14.31 -5.17 6.75
C SER A 33 -12.86 -4.95 6.33
N ILE A 34 -12.21 -5.98 5.80
CA ILE A 34 -10.84 -5.88 5.29
C ILE A 34 -10.80 -4.95 4.07
N ALA A 35 -11.73 -5.11 3.13
CA ALA A 35 -11.83 -4.26 1.96
C ALA A 35 -12.05 -2.78 2.35
N GLN A 36 -12.90 -2.52 3.33
CA GLN A 36 -13.13 -1.17 3.85
C GLN A 36 -11.87 -0.58 4.48
N LYS A 37 -11.12 -1.38 5.25
CA LYS A 37 -9.87 -0.92 5.85
C LYS A 37 -8.83 -0.58 4.78
N LEU A 38 -8.65 -1.43 3.80
CA LEU A 38 -7.71 -1.18 2.70
C LEU A 38 -8.11 0.08 1.91
N HIS A 39 -9.40 0.28 1.69
CA HIS A 39 -9.92 1.47 1.04
C HIS A 39 -9.65 2.73 1.88
N ALA A 40 -9.90 2.68 3.19
CA ALA A 40 -9.61 3.78 4.10
C ALA A 40 -8.11 4.12 4.12
N ASP A 41 -7.26 3.11 4.13
CA ASP A 41 -5.80 3.30 4.13
C ASP A 41 -5.31 3.87 2.79
N ALA A 42 -5.95 3.52 1.68
CA ALA A 42 -5.68 4.15 0.38
C ALA A 42 -6.01 5.64 0.39
N ILE A 43 -7.09 6.03 1.05
CA ILE A 43 -7.46 7.45 1.24
C ILE A 43 -6.42 8.15 2.12
N CYS A 44 -5.94 7.52 3.18
CA CYS A 44 -4.87 8.07 4.02
C CYS A 44 -3.58 8.31 3.23
N LEU A 45 -3.19 7.36 2.39
CA LEU A 45 -2.04 7.51 1.49
C LEU A 45 -2.25 8.65 0.49
N HIS A 46 -3.46 8.79 -0.05
CA HIS A 46 -3.79 9.89 -0.94
C HIS A 46 -3.64 11.25 -0.25
N SER A 47 -4.08 11.34 0.99
CA SER A 47 -3.91 12.55 1.81
C SER A 47 -2.43 12.91 2.02
N ILE A 48 -1.59 11.93 2.31
CA ILE A 48 -0.14 12.11 2.43
C ILE A 48 0.44 12.58 1.09
N SER A 49 0.05 11.92 0.01
CA SER A 49 0.48 12.24 -1.35
C SER A 49 0.16 13.67 -1.73
N GLU A 50 -1.06 14.14 -1.45
CA GLU A 50 -1.48 15.51 -1.71
C GLU A 50 -0.73 16.52 -0.83
N THR A 51 -0.56 16.22 0.44
CA THR A 51 0.16 17.11 1.36
C THR A 51 1.61 17.32 0.92
N VAL A 52 2.31 16.25 0.57
CA VAL A 52 3.69 16.32 0.09
C VAL A 52 3.74 16.98 -1.30
N GLY A 53 2.85 16.59 -2.19
CA GLY A 53 2.79 17.15 -3.55
C GLY A 53 2.55 18.64 -3.57
N ASN A 54 1.67 19.16 -2.68
CA ASN A 54 1.35 20.58 -2.56
C ASN A 54 2.34 21.37 -1.69
N SER A 55 3.31 20.71 -1.10
CA SER A 55 4.36 21.34 -0.30
C SER A 55 5.60 21.68 -1.15
N THR A 56 6.56 22.37 -0.53
CA THR A 56 7.89 22.60 -1.10
C THR A 56 8.88 21.50 -0.72
N MET A 57 8.41 20.42 -0.10
CA MET A 57 9.26 19.31 0.34
C MET A 57 9.88 18.60 -0.86
N GLU A 58 11.21 18.54 -0.88
CA GLU A 58 11.91 17.81 -1.92
C GLU A 58 11.93 16.31 -1.62
N LEU A 59 11.90 15.51 -2.70
CA LEU A 59 12.03 14.06 -2.60
C LEU A 59 13.45 13.69 -2.13
N ASN A 60 13.59 12.50 -1.57
CA ASN A 60 14.88 11.96 -1.10
C ASN A 60 15.57 12.81 -0.01
N THR A 61 14.80 13.53 0.78
CA THR A 61 15.31 14.31 1.89
C THR A 61 15.01 13.66 3.23
N LYS A 62 15.86 13.89 4.20
CA LYS A 62 15.64 13.42 5.58
C LYS A 62 14.35 14.00 6.19
N LYS A 63 14.00 15.21 5.83
CA LYS A 63 12.76 15.86 6.26
C LYS A 63 11.53 15.10 5.79
N LEU A 64 11.51 14.71 4.52
CA LEU A 64 10.43 13.90 3.97
C LEU A 64 10.38 12.51 4.63
N GLN A 65 11.53 11.87 4.79
CA GLN A 65 11.63 10.57 5.45
C GLN A 65 11.03 10.60 6.86
N GLN A 66 11.37 11.59 7.65
CA GLN A 66 10.83 11.78 9.01
C GLN A 66 9.32 12.03 9.00
N TYR A 67 8.83 12.80 8.05
CA TYR A 67 7.41 13.04 7.88
C TYR A 67 6.66 11.73 7.57
N LEU A 68 7.18 10.96 6.63
CA LEU A 68 6.59 9.66 6.25
C LEU A 68 6.61 8.66 7.40
N ASP A 69 7.69 8.62 8.17
CA ASP A 69 7.79 7.72 9.33
C ASP A 69 6.74 8.05 10.41
N ARG A 70 6.51 9.32 10.67
CA ARG A 70 5.44 9.73 11.58
C ARG A 70 4.07 9.31 11.06
N LYS A 71 3.80 9.52 9.78
CA LYS A 71 2.52 9.11 9.15
C LYS A 71 2.35 7.60 9.13
N ARG A 72 3.43 6.88 8.87
CA ARG A 72 3.46 5.41 8.96
C ARG A 72 2.98 4.93 10.34
N GLY A 73 3.52 5.50 11.40
CA GLY A 73 3.13 5.15 12.76
C GLY A 73 1.66 5.48 13.06
N ILE A 74 1.19 6.64 12.62
CA ILE A 74 -0.20 7.08 12.85
C ILE A 74 -1.20 6.16 12.13
N TYR A 75 -0.93 5.79 10.88
CA TYR A 75 -1.85 4.99 10.06
C TYR A 75 -1.62 3.48 10.18
N GLY A 76 -0.56 3.05 10.87
CA GLY A 76 -0.30 1.64 11.13
C GLY A 76 0.29 0.86 9.95
N PHE A 77 0.97 1.52 9.01
CA PHE A 77 1.71 0.82 7.96
C PHE A 77 3.02 0.23 8.48
N GLY A 78 3.43 -0.89 7.90
CA GLY A 78 4.77 -1.44 8.15
C GLY A 78 5.87 -0.56 7.60
N ASP A 79 5.65 0.03 6.42
CA ASP A 79 6.51 1.03 5.80
C ASP A 79 5.69 1.94 4.89
N ILE A 80 6.20 3.13 4.61
CA ILE A 80 5.73 4.01 3.54
C ILE A 80 6.96 4.36 2.69
N VAL A 81 6.84 4.16 1.38
CA VAL A 81 7.95 4.35 0.45
C VAL A 81 7.54 5.35 -0.62
N VAL A 82 8.42 6.29 -0.90
CA VAL A 82 8.31 7.20 -2.05
C VAL A 82 9.33 6.77 -3.09
N VAL A 83 8.87 6.63 -4.33
CA VAL A 83 9.72 6.25 -5.47
C VAL A 83 9.70 7.38 -6.48
N ASP A 84 10.86 7.94 -6.80
CA ASP A 84 10.96 9.01 -7.79
C ASP A 84 10.76 8.49 -9.22
N LEU A 85 10.80 9.39 -10.20
CA LEU A 85 10.60 9.03 -11.61
C LEU A 85 11.75 8.22 -12.20
N ASP A 86 12.89 8.18 -11.54
CA ASP A 86 14.04 7.34 -11.92
C ASP A 86 13.97 5.95 -11.29
N GLY A 87 12.91 5.68 -10.52
CA GLY A 87 12.71 4.41 -9.83
C GLY A 87 13.47 4.29 -8.51
N LYS A 88 14.05 5.38 -8.01
CA LYS A 88 14.78 5.37 -6.73
C LYS A 88 13.80 5.41 -5.55
N PRO A 89 13.82 4.39 -4.68
CA PRO A 89 12.97 4.35 -3.50
C PRO A 89 13.60 5.06 -2.32
N MET A 90 12.74 5.64 -1.48
CA MET A 90 13.09 6.10 -0.14
C MET A 90 12.08 5.53 0.85
N SER A 91 12.55 4.61 1.71
CA SER A 91 11.77 4.00 2.76
C SER A 91 11.69 4.91 3.98
N ALA A 92 10.50 5.03 4.57
CA ALA A 92 10.31 5.81 5.80
C ALA A 92 11.13 5.27 6.98
N ILE A 93 11.32 3.97 7.04
CA ILE A 93 12.10 3.31 8.10
C ILE A 93 13.56 3.06 7.73
N GLY A 94 13.99 3.55 6.56
CA GLY A 94 15.38 3.42 6.12
C GLY A 94 15.76 2.09 5.49
N THR A 95 14.80 1.29 5.09
CA THR A 95 15.05 0.02 4.42
C THR A 95 15.72 0.24 3.07
N LYS A 96 16.75 -0.53 2.78
CA LYS A 96 17.38 -0.53 1.46
C LYS A 96 16.53 -1.34 0.49
N LEU A 97 16.05 -0.67 -0.54
CA LEU A 97 15.21 -1.26 -1.57
C LEU A 97 15.89 -1.13 -2.94
N PRO A 98 15.64 -2.09 -3.84
CA PRO A 98 16.17 -1.99 -5.20
C PRO A 98 15.44 -0.91 -5.99
N ASN A 99 15.98 -0.56 -7.15
CA ASN A 99 15.31 0.33 -8.09
C ASN A 99 13.97 -0.29 -8.52
N MET A 100 12.94 0.54 -8.59
CA MET A 100 11.56 0.09 -8.83
C MET A 100 11.12 0.21 -10.29
N LYS A 101 11.98 0.67 -11.18
CA LYS A 101 11.62 1.01 -12.56
C LYS A 101 10.99 -0.15 -13.33
N GLU A 102 11.43 -1.37 -13.03
CA GLU A 102 10.94 -2.60 -13.67
C GLU A 102 9.72 -3.20 -12.94
N GLN A 103 9.29 -2.63 -11.80
CA GLN A 103 8.19 -3.16 -11.04
C GLN A 103 6.85 -2.78 -11.66
N HIS A 104 6.01 -3.79 -11.89
CA HIS A 104 4.73 -3.59 -12.55
C HIS A 104 3.79 -2.68 -11.74
N PHE A 105 3.72 -2.86 -10.41
CA PHE A 105 2.88 -2.02 -9.56
C PHE A 105 3.29 -0.54 -9.61
N TYR A 106 4.59 -0.26 -9.69
CA TYR A 106 5.12 1.09 -9.82
C TYR A 106 4.67 1.73 -11.13
N ASN A 107 4.80 1.01 -12.23
CA ASN A 107 4.43 1.50 -13.56
C ASN A 107 2.91 1.74 -13.67
N LEU A 108 2.11 0.89 -13.07
CA LEU A 108 0.65 1.10 -13.02
C LEU A 108 0.29 2.32 -12.19
N ALA A 109 0.93 2.53 -11.06
CA ALA A 109 0.71 3.70 -10.22
C ALA A 109 1.13 5.00 -10.92
N LEU A 110 2.20 4.98 -11.70
CA LEU A 110 2.61 6.12 -12.54
C LEU A 110 1.52 6.53 -13.54
N GLN A 111 0.71 5.57 -14.01
CA GLN A 111 -0.40 5.83 -14.91
C GLN A 111 -1.63 6.44 -14.21
N GLY A 112 -1.54 6.73 -12.92
CA GLY A 112 -2.62 7.32 -12.14
C GLY A 112 -3.57 6.31 -11.51
N LYS A 113 -3.25 5.02 -11.54
CA LYS A 113 -4.07 3.97 -10.92
C LYS A 113 -3.73 3.83 -9.44
N VAL A 114 -4.75 3.55 -8.63
CA VAL A 114 -4.54 3.06 -7.27
C VAL A 114 -4.37 1.55 -7.36
N VAL A 115 -3.21 1.07 -6.91
CA VAL A 115 -2.76 -0.31 -7.14
C VAL A 115 -2.69 -1.04 -5.80
N LEU A 116 -3.44 -2.13 -5.68
CA LEU A 116 -3.25 -3.11 -4.62
C LEU A 116 -2.38 -4.23 -5.17
N HIS A 117 -1.20 -4.39 -4.61
CA HIS A 117 -0.23 -5.39 -5.06
C HIS A 117 0.12 -6.34 -3.94
N ASN A 118 -0.11 -7.62 -4.17
CA ASN A 118 0.34 -8.70 -3.32
C ASN A 118 1.52 -9.39 -4.00
N GLY A 119 2.67 -9.41 -3.37
CA GLY A 119 3.88 -9.95 -3.96
C GLY A 119 4.97 -10.18 -2.94
N LEU A 120 6.08 -10.72 -3.42
CA LEU A 120 7.25 -10.96 -2.58
C LEU A 120 7.89 -9.65 -2.12
N SER A 121 8.53 -9.72 -0.96
CA SER A 121 9.39 -8.64 -0.48
C SER A 121 10.51 -8.37 -1.49
N LEU A 122 10.82 -7.10 -1.70
CA LEU A 122 11.93 -6.67 -2.55
C LEU A 122 13.26 -6.66 -1.79
N GLU A 123 13.25 -7.01 -0.51
CA GLU A 123 14.42 -7.04 0.38
C GLU A 123 15.13 -8.40 0.42
N GLN A 124 14.92 -9.24 -0.56
CA GLN A 124 15.46 -10.62 -0.59
C GLN A 124 14.99 -11.53 0.56
N THR A 125 13.92 -11.14 1.24
CA THR A 125 13.21 -12.03 2.16
C THR A 125 12.09 -12.73 1.40
N ASN A 126 11.77 -13.98 1.77
CA ASN A 126 10.68 -14.71 1.14
C ASN A 126 9.28 -14.31 1.68
N ASP A 127 9.18 -13.15 2.29
CA ASP A 127 7.93 -12.67 2.86
C ASP A 127 7.00 -12.11 1.77
N HIS A 128 5.74 -12.50 1.85
CA HIS A 128 4.70 -11.88 1.05
C HIS A 128 4.24 -10.58 1.71
N LEU A 129 4.20 -9.52 0.93
CA LEU A 129 3.76 -8.20 1.37
C LEU A 129 2.55 -7.75 0.55
N VAL A 130 1.71 -6.96 1.16
CA VAL A 130 0.66 -6.23 0.44
C VAL A 130 1.07 -4.76 0.37
N ARG A 131 1.02 -4.20 -0.82
CA ARG A 131 1.34 -2.79 -1.09
C ARG A 131 0.11 -2.08 -1.65
N ILE A 132 -0.11 -0.86 -1.19
CA ILE A 132 -1.07 0.05 -1.80
C ILE A 132 -0.27 1.19 -2.40
N ALA A 133 -0.31 1.32 -3.72
CA ALA A 133 0.49 2.30 -4.45
C ALA A 133 -0.37 3.27 -5.22
N GLN A 134 0.07 4.52 -5.30
CA GLN A 134 -0.57 5.57 -6.08
C GLN A 134 0.42 6.66 -6.47
N SER A 135 0.09 7.40 -7.51
CA SER A 135 0.92 8.52 -7.95
C SER A 135 0.85 9.70 -6.98
N MET A 136 1.96 10.42 -6.88
CA MET A 136 2.07 11.71 -6.19
C MET A 136 2.22 12.80 -7.25
N ARG A 137 1.42 13.85 -7.15
CA ARG A 137 1.41 14.94 -8.13
C ARG A 137 1.77 16.27 -7.50
N ARG A 138 2.46 17.08 -8.29
CA ARG A 138 2.77 18.48 -7.97
C ARG A 138 2.45 19.33 -9.19
N ASN A 139 1.60 20.35 -9.02
CA ASN A 139 1.16 21.21 -10.13
C ASN A 139 0.57 20.41 -11.31
N GLY A 140 -0.21 19.38 -11.01
CA GLY A 140 -0.85 18.54 -12.02
C GLY A 140 0.05 17.51 -12.70
N LYS A 141 1.34 17.48 -12.36
CA LYS A 141 2.31 16.53 -12.92
C LYS A 141 2.68 15.46 -11.91
N THR A 142 2.75 14.21 -12.36
CA THR A 142 3.26 13.11 -11.53
C THR A 142 4.75 13.31 -11.26
N ILE A 143 5.13 13.32 -9.99
CA ILE A 143 6.52 13.50 -9.56
C ILE A 143 7.10 12.25 -8.89
N ALA A 144 6.25 11.36 -8.42
CA ALA A 144 6.66 10.15 -7.71
C ALA A 144 5.51 9.16 -7.61
N VAL A 145 5.80 7.99 -7.09
CA VAL A 145 4.82 7.02 -6.59
C VAL A 145 5.00 6.89 -5.09
N LEU A 146 3.88 6.90 -4.37
CA LEU A 146 3.84 6.62 -2.94
C LEU A 146 3.19 5.25 -2.73
N TYR A 147 3.79 4.38 -1.92
CA TYR A 147 3.12 3.16 -1.51
C TYR A 147 3.27 2.87 -0.03
N GLY A 148 2.21 2.32 0.55
CA GLY A 148 2.20 1.79 1.91
C GLY A 148 2.33 0.28 1.89
N VAL A 149 2.99 -0.28 2.89
CA VAL A 149 3.27 -1.71 3.00
C VAL A 149 2.60 -2.28 4.24
N TYR A 150 1.88 -3.40 4.07
CA TYR A 150 1.43 -4.24 5.18
C TYR A 150 2.35 -5.44 5.31
N MET A 151 2.85 -5.66 6.52
CA MET A 151 3.61 -6.86 6.86
C MET A 151 2.67 -8.05 7.05
N PRO A 152 3.14 -9.31 6.86
CA PRO A 152 2.30 -10.50 7.02
C PRO A 152 1.62 -10.59 8.40
N SER A 153 2.32 -10.21 9.46
CA SER A 153 1.78 -10.18 10.82
C SER A 153 0.60 -9.20 10.97
N GLN A 154 0.66 -8.06 10.28
CA GLN A 154 -0.43 -7.07 10.30
C GLN A 154 -1.67 -7.61 9.59
N LEU A 155 -1.49 -8.29 8.46
CA LEU A 155 -2.58 -8.91 7.72
C LEU A 155 -3.25 -10.01 8.56
N GLN A 156 -2.45 -10.84 9.23
CA GLN A 156 -2.97 -11.87 10.13
C GLN A 156 -3.76 -11.27 11.30
N SER A 157 -3.27 -10.17 11.88
CA SER A 157 -4.00 -9.46 12.95
C SER A 157 -5.34 -8.93 12.48
N MET A 158 -5.39 -8.34 11.29
CA MET A 158 -6.64 -7.86 10.67
C MET A 158 -7.65 -8.99 10.47
N LEU A 159 -7.19 -10.15 10.01
CA LEU A 159 -8.02 -11.33 9.83
C LEU A 159 -8.55 -11.86 11.17
N LYS A 160 -7.71 -11.94 12.19
CA LYS A 160 -8.09 -12.40 13.53
C LYS A 160 -9.12 -11.48 14.19
N GLU A 161 -8.89 -10.17 14.16
CA GLU A 161 -9.82 -9.19 14.72
C GLU A 161 -11.20 -9.33 14.09
N ASN A 162 -11.28 -9.42 12.77
CA ASN A 162 -12.54 -9.58 12.07
C ASN A 162 -13.25 -10.90 12.41
N LEU A 163 -12.51 -12.00 12.62
CA LEU A 163 -13.10 -13.28 13.02
C LEU A 163 -13.65 -13.24 14.44
N PHE A 164 -12.97 -12.58 15.37
CA PHE A 164 -13.41 -12.45 16.76
C PHE A 164 -14.63 -11.53 16.87
N ASP A 165 -14.65 -10.40 16.20
CA ASP A 165 -15.79 -9.49 16.20
C ASP A 165 -17.06 -10.16 15.64
N ASN A 166 -16.91 -10.96 14.60
CA ASN A 166 -18.04 -11.69 14.02
C ASN A 166 -18.52 -12.84 14.92
N SER A 167 -17.67 -13.44 15.73
CA SER A 167 -18.07 -14.48 16.68
C SER A 167 -18.76 -13.92 17.92
N ALA A 168 -18.51 -12.67 18.28
CA ALA A 168 -19.14 -12.00 19.42
C ALA A 168 -20.56 -11.49 19.12
N THR A 169 -20.97 -11.40 17.84
CA THR A 169 -22.30 -10.93 17.42
C THR A 169 -23.29 -12.06 17.12
N THR A 170 -22.88 -13.29 17.26
CA THR A 170 -23.75 -14.48 17.19
C THR A 170 -23.97 -15.08 18.55
#